data_c3fd03d72d65fd03bfa966a4ca35ffbe
#
_entry.id   c3fd03d72d65fd03bfa966a4ca35ffbe
#
_cell.length_a   1.000
_cell.length_b   1.000
_cell.length_c   1.000
_cell.angle_alpha   90.00
_cell.angle_beta   90.00
_cell.angle_gamma   90.00
#
_symmetry.space_group_name_H-M   'P 1'
#
loop_
_entity.id
_entity.type
_entity.pdbx_description
1 polymer ?
#
loop_
_entity_poly.entity_id
_entity_poly.type
_entity_poly.pdbx_seq_one_letter_code
_entity_poly.pdbx_strand_id
1 'polypeptide(L)'
;MRSRPTRPRLLQAMIDAFHLPDLRRRILFTIGILVIFRFVAHVPLPGVDIEALHELFERNALLGMLDMFSGGAMRNFSVAAMGVYPYITASIIMMLMVPVIPRLQAISQEGEAGRHKINRITHWLTIPLAGLAGYGQLILLQREGVIAGVETLPTVAMVFALMAGTIFCVWLGELITEYGIGNGISIIIFAGIVAGYWDMIGRGFLAKEQFGGLFAYILIALVTVVVIVIFTEAHRRIPVQYARTVFRGNRMYKQSGATHIPLRVNTAGMIPLIFAMSMVLFPGMIASYFANPAGADPNLANHIMNLFNPNAAGWMGLFYWGFYFMLVIAFAFFYTMVVFQQQDLSGNLQRQGGFIPGIRPGRHTASYLNQVINRVTWAGALFLGGVAVMPFLAREITNVQVIQLSSMGLLIVVGVVLDTMKQLEAQLVMRRYEGFIK
;
A
#
# COMPACT_ATOMS: atom_id res chain seq x y z
N MET A 1 -33.87 6.97 26.69
CA MET A 1 -33.62 7.91 25.59
C MET A 1 -32.15 7.87 25.23
N ARG A 2 -31.75 7.20 24.15
CA ARG A 2 -30.36 7.23 23.68
C ARG A 2 -30.19 8.52 22.88
N SER A 3 -29.44 9.46 23.43
CA SER A 3 -29.01 10.67 22.71
C SER A 3 -28.26 10.25 21.45
N ARG A 4 -28.76 10.62 20.26
CA ARG A 4 -28.04 10.45 19.00
C ARG A 4 -26.74 11.24 19.10
N PRO A 5 -25.58 10.63 18.81
CA PRO A 5 -24.33 11.37 18.81
C PRO A 5 -24.41 12.45 17.73
N THR A 6 -24.22 13.70 18.12
CA THR A 6 -24.25 14.88 17.26
C THR A 6 -22.99 15.03 16.38
N ARG A 7 -22.00 14.14 16.55
CA ARG A 7 -20.74 14.15 15.80
C ARG A 7 -20.58 12.86 14.97
N PRO A 8 -19.92 12.91 13.81
CA PRO A 8 -19.57 11.72 13.05
C PRO A 8 -18.84 10.72 13.95
N ARG A 9 -19.23 9.45 13.90
CA ARG A 9 -18.67 8.39 14.77
C ARG A 9 -17.15 8.32 14.74
N LEU A 10 -16.52 8.58 13.58
CA LEU A 10 -15.07 8.58 13.39
C LEU A 10 -14.37 9.71 14.20
N LEU A 11 -14.88 10.95 14.13
CA LEU A 11 -14.33 12.06 14.89
C LEU A 11 -14.47 11.85 16.41
N GLN A 12 -15.58 11.26 16.82
CA GLN A 12 -15.81 10.97 18.24
C GLN A 12 -14.84 9.88 18.73
N ALA A 13 -14.58 8.84 17.91
CA ALA A 13 -13.61 7.80 18.23
C ALA A 13 -12.18 8.37 18.34
N MET A 14 -11.80 9.31 17.48
CA MET A 14 -10.49 9.99 17.58
C MET A 14 -10.36 10.80 18.88
N ILE A 15 -11.38 11.57 19.23
CA ILE A 15 -11.37 12.39 20.45
C ILE A 15 -11.33 11.48 21.69
N ASP A 16 -12.15 10.42 21.71
CA ASP A 16 -12.18 9.45 22.80
C ASP A 16 -10.85 8.70 22.93
N ALA A 17 -10.17 8.41 21.82
CA ALA A 17 -8.84 7.81 21.81
C ALA A 17 -7.77 8.70 22.45
N PHE A 18 -7.83 10.02 22.24
CA PHE A 18 -6.92 10.98 22.87
C PHE A 18 -7.13 11.12 24.38
N HIS A 19 -8.34 10.86 24.87
CA HIS A 19 -8.63 10.89 26.31
C HIS A 19 -8.13 9.64 27.05
N LEU A 20 -7.86 8.54 26.35
CA LEU A 20 -7.32 7.32 26.94
C LEU A 20 -5.78 7.40 26.99
N PRO A 21 -5.13 7.32 28.19
CA PRO A 21 -3.69 7.55 28.33
C PRO A 21 -2.84 6.59 27.50
N ASP A 22 -3.25 5.31 27.38
CA ASP A 22 -2.50 4.31 26.62
C ASP A 22 -2.59 4.53 25.11
N LEU A 23 -3.78 4.87 24.59
CA LEU A 23 -3.96 5.18 23.17
C LEU A 23 -3.25 6.47 22.80
N ARG A 24 -3.33 7.49 23.65
CA ARG A 24 -2.58 8.73 23.49
C ARG A 24 -1.08 8.46 23.40
N ARG A 25 -0.53 7.60 24.28
CA ARG A 25 0.89 7.24 24.26
C ARG A 25 1.28 6.57 22.93
N ARG A 26 0.46 5.65 22.41
CA ARG A 26 0.68 4.98 21.10
C ARG A 26 0.61 5.96 19.93
N ILE A 27 -0.37 6.91 19.95
CA ILE A 27 -0.48 7.95 18.92
C ILE A 27 0.76 8.84 18.93
N LEU A 28 1.15 9.34 20.11
CA LEU A 28 2.34 10.20 20.26
C LEU A 28 3.62 9.49 19.86
N PHE A 29 3.75 8.20 20.17
CA PHE A 29 4.87 7.38 19.73
C PHE A 29 4.91 7.28 18.19
N THR A 30 3.78 7.00 17.54
CA THR A 30 3.69 6.95 16.08
C THR A 30 4.09 8.28 15.45
N ILE A 31 3.58 9.40 15.96
CA ILE A 31 3.96 10.75 15.50
C ILE A 31 5.46 11.00 15.70
N GLY A 32 6.01 10.63 16.84
CA GLY A 32 7.45 10.76 17.12
C GLY A 32 8.32 10.00 16.10
N ILE A 33 7.94 8.76 15.78
CA ILE A 33 8.64 7.99 14.75
C ILE A 33 8.51 8.63 13.36
N LEU A 34 7.34 9.19 13.02
CA LEU A 34 7.16 9.90 11.74
C LEU A 34 8.03 11.16 11.65
N VAL A 35 8.23 11.88 12.74
CA VAL A 35 9.16 13.02 12.81
C VAL A 35 10.60 12.55 12.55
N ILE A 36 11.03 11.44 13.17
CA ILE A 36 12.36 10.84 12.91
C ILE A 36 12.50 10.43 11.43
N PHE A 37 11.49 9.78 10.88
CA PHE A 37 11.47 9.40 9.45
C PHE A 37 11.64 10.64 8.54
N ARG A 38 10.87 11.72 8.81
CA ARG A 38 10.98 12.96 8.02
C ARG A 38 12.35 13.63 8.17
N PHE A 39 12.94 13.60 9.35
CA PHE A 39 14.30 14.09 9.56
C PHE A 39 15.30 13.32 8.68
N VAL A 40 15.28 11.98 8.72
CA VAL A 40 16.19 11.15 7.92
C VAL A 40 15.97 11.32 6.42
N ALA A 41 14.72 11.56 5.99
CA ALA A 41 14.38 11.84 4.60
C ALA A 41 14.97 13.17 4.07
N HIS A 42 15.49 14.03 4.94
CA HIS A 42 16.13 15.30 4.57
C HIS A 42 17.66 15.30 4.80
N VAL A 43 18.25 14.18 5.20
CA VAL A 43 19.70 14.06 5.36
C VAL A 43 20.30 13.65 4.00
N PRO A 44 20.87 14.59 3.20
CA PRO A 44 21.35 14.28 1.86
C PRO A 44 22.61 13.42 1.91
N LEU A 45 22.79 12.60 0.88
CA LEU A 45 24.05 11.89 0.65
C LEU A 45 25.10 12.88 0.10
N PRO A 46 26.36 12.78 0.51
CA PRO A 46 27.42 13.66 0.03
C PRO A 46 27.71 13.43 -1.45
N GLY A 47 28.07 14.50 -2.17
CA GLY A 47 28.52 14.43 -3.57
C GLY A 47 27.41 14.43 -4.62
N VAL A 48 26.19 14.82 -4.25
CA VAL A 48 25.04 14.92 -5.17
C VAL A 48 24.77 16.41 -5.47
N ASP A 49 24.64 16.74 -6.76
CA ASP A 49 24.17 18.05 -7.20
C ASP A 49 22.65 18.08 -7.13
N ILE A 50 22.12 18.87 -6.17
CA ILE A 50 20.69 18.96 -5.89
C ILE A 50 19.94 19.69 -7.02
N GLU A 51 20.58 20.67 -7.69
CA GLU A 51 19.94 21.43 -8.78
C GLU A 51 19.76 20.52 -10.00
N ALA A 52 20.82 19.81 -10.42
CA ALA A 52 20.75 18.83 -11.50
C ALA A 52 19.76 17.69 -11.20
N LEU A 53 19.68 17.29 -9.93
CA LEU A 53 18.72 16.29 -9.48
C LEU A 53 17.27 16.78 -9.65
N HIS A 54 16.96 18.00 -9.27
CA HIS A 54 15.62 18.58 -9.44
C HIS A 54 15.21 18.67 -10.92
N GLU A 55 16.11 19.10 -11.80
CA GLU A 55 15.86 19.11 -13.25
C GLU A 55 15.58 17.68 -13.80
N LEU A 56 16.32 16.68 -13.32
CA LEU A 56 16.11 15.29 -13.71
C LEU A 56 14.72 14.79 -13.31
N PHE A 57 14.24 15.16 -12.10
CA PHE A 57 12.89 14.81 -11.64
C PHE A 57 11.78 15.45 -12.47
N GLU A 58 11.99 16.67 -12.97
CA GLU A 58 11.01 17.34 -13.84
C GLU A 58 10.90 16.66 -15.21
N ARG A 59 12.00 16.12 -15.71
CA ARG A 59 12.07 15.43 -17.02
C ARG A 59 11.65 13.97 -16.94
N ASN A 60 11.81 13.31 -15.78
CA ASN A 60 11.62 11.86 -15.64
C ASN A 60 10.51 11.49 -14.65
N ALA A 61 9.31 11.18 -15.19
CA ALA A 61 8.16 10.83 -14.39
C ALA A 61 8.31 9.51 -13.57
N LEU A 62 9.18 8.58 -14.03
CA LEU A 62 9.46 7.35 -13.31
C LEU A 62 10.11 7.63 -11.94
N LEU A 63 11.05 8.59 -11.90
CA LEU A 63 11.67 9.02 -10.65
C LEU A 63 10.65 9.68 -9.72
N GLY A 64 9.70 10.47 -10.24
CA GLY A 64 8.61 11.05 -9.46
C GLY A 64 7.71 10.01 -8.80
N MET A 65 7.47 8.88 -9.47
CA MET A 65 6.71 7.78 -8.89
C MET A 65 7.49 7.05 -7.79
N LEU A 66 8.79 6.83 -7.98
CA LEU A 66 9.66 6.25 -6.94
C LEU A 66 9.74 7.18 -5.72
N ASP A 67 9.78 8.49 -5.94
CA ASP A 67 9.79 9.49 -4.87
C ASP A 67 8.56 9.43 -3.97
N MET A 68 7.40 9.08 -4.51
CA MET A 68 6.20 8.86 -3.69
C MET A 68 6.38 7.76 -2.65
N PHE A 69 7.05 6.66 -2.98
CA PHE A 69 7.30 5.57 -2.03
C PHE A 69 8.40 5.91 -1.02
N SER A 70 9.33 6.80 -1.40
CA SER A 70 10.38 7.28 -0.49
C SER A 70 9.90 8.42 0.41
N GLY A 71 8.72 8.98 0.13
CA GLY A 71 8.18 10.10 0.89
C GLY A 71 8.87 11.43 0.65
N GLY A 72 9.33 11.68 -0.57
CA GLY A 72 10.05 12.88 -0.94
C GLY A 72 11.56 12.81 -0.62
N ALA A 73 12.04 11.69 -0.08
CA ALA A 73 13.43 11.48 0.28
C ALA A 73 14.34 11.35 -0.95
N MET A 74 13.78 10.91 -2.07
CA MET A 74 14.53 10.71 -3.31
C MET A 74 14.86 12.03 -4.01
N ARG A 75 14.01 13.06 -3.91
CA ARG A 75 14.28 14.40 -4.44
C ARG A 75 15.48 15.08 -3.82
N ASN A 76 15.78 14.75 -2.58
CA ASN A 76 16.94 15.23 -1.85
C ASN A 76 18.10 14.24 -1.89
N PHE A 77 17.94 13.12 -2.58
CA PHE A 77 18.82 11.95 -2.56
C PHE A 77 19.38 11.67 -1.16
N SER A 78 18.47 11.57 -0.22
CA SER A 78 18.80 11.35 1.19
C SER A 78 19.19 9.90 1.47
N VAL A 79 19.70 9.63 2.66
CA VAL A 79 19.98 8.27 3.14
C VAL A 79 18.72 7.37 3.04
N ALA A 80 17.53 7.95 3.19
CA ALA A 80 16.25 7.27 3.03
C ALA A 80 15.68 7.34 1.59
N ALA A 81 16.48 7.67 0.56
CA ALA A 81 16.00 7.88 -0.80
C ALA A 81 15.23 6.67 -1.38
N MET A 82 15.61 5.46 -1.01
CA MET A 82 14.89 4.25 -1.42
C MET A 82 13.66 3.94 -0.55
N GLY A 83 13.53 4.60 0.61
CA GLY A 83 12.46 4.37 1.56
C GLY A 83 12.26 2.90 1.90
N VAL A 84 11.00 2.46 1.95
CA VAL A 84 10.60 1.06 2.21
C VAL A 84 10.39 0.25 0.91
N TYR A 85 10.68 0.80 -0.27
CA TYR A 85 10.43 0.15 -1.57
C TYR A 85 11.13 -1.22 -1.72
N PRO A 86 12.43 -1.41 -1.36
CA PRO A 86 13.08 -2.71 -1.44
C PRO A 86 12.42 -3.78 -0.54
N TYR A 87 11.91 -3.37 0.62
CA TYR A 87 11.14 -4.27 1.49
C TYR A 87 9.80 -4.66 0.88
N ILE A 88 9.11 -3.72 0.23
CA ILE A 88 7.86 -4.03 -0.48
C ILE A 88 8.14 -5.06 -1.58
N THR A 89 9.21 -4.87 -2.36
CA THR A 89 9.62 -5.81 -3.41
C THR A 89 9.95 -7.20 -2.82
N ALA A 90 10.70 -7.25 -1.72
CA ALA A 90 10.99 -8.49 -1.01
C ALA A 90 9.72 -9.19 -0.53
N SER A 91 8.77 -8.43 0.01
CA SER A 91 7.48 -8.93 0.49
C SER A 91 6.64 -9.50 -0.65
N ILE A 92 6.65 -8.85 -1.82
CA ILE A 92 5.99 -9.34 -3.05
C ILE A 92 6.59 -10.69 -3.46
N ILE A 93 7.93 -10.76 -3.56
CA ILE A 93 8.65 -11.98 -3.93
C ILE A 93 8.28 -13.11 -2.96
N MET A 94 8.31 -12.86 -1.66
CA MET A 94 7.95 -13.86 -0.66
C MET A 94 6.49 -14.30 -0.78
N MET A 95 5.56 -13.37 -1.01
CA MET A 95 4.14 -13.69 -1.20
C MET A 95 3.91 -14.58 -2.43
N LEU A 96 4.65 -14.34 -3.52
CA LEU A 96 4.60 -15.18 -4.72
C LEU A 96 5.26 -16.55 -4.50
N MET A 97 6.31 -16.62 -3.69
CA MET A 97 7.06 -17.85 -3.43
C MET A 97 6.36 -18.77 -2.42
N VAL A 98 5.61 -18.24 -1.46
CA VAL A 98 4.93 -19.05 -0.43
C VAL A 98 4.00 -20.12 -1.04
N PRO A 99 3.11 -19.85 -2.01
CA PRO A 99 2.27 -20.87 -2.62
C PRO A 99 3.04 -21.82 -3.56
N VAL A 100 4.20 -21.42 -4.07
CA VAL A 100 5.00 -22.20 -5.04
C VAL A 100 5.96 -23.16 -4.34
N ILE A 101 6.54 -22.75 -3.22
CA ILE A 101 7.54 -23.56 -2.50
C ILE A 101 6.86 -24.29 -1.35
N PRO A 102 6.75 -25.65 -1.38
CA PRO A 102 6.03 -26.41 -0.36
C PRO A 102 6.54 -26.18 1.07
N ARG A 103 7.85 -25.95 1.24
CA ARG A 103 8.45 -25.65 2.56
C ARG A 103 7.96 -24.32 3.13
N LEU A 104 7.86 -23.27 2.29
CA LEU A 104 7.35 -21.97 2.69
C LEU A 104 5.85 -22.03 2.97
N GLN A 105 5.12 -22.82 2.18
CA GLN A 105 3.69 -23.06 2.42
C GLN A 105 3.44 -23.73 3.77
N ALA A 106 4.22 -24.76 4.10
CA ALA A 106 4.14 -25.42 5.41
C ALA A 106 4.40 -24.43 6.56
N ILE A 107 5.45 -23.60 6.45
CA ILE A 107 5.76 -22.56 7.43
C ILE A 107 4.60 -21.56 7.56
N SER A 108 3.97 -21.15 6.45
CA SER A 108 2.85 -20.18 6.50
C SER A 108 1.62 -20.71 7.24
N GLN A 109 1.46 -22.04 7.31
CA GLN A 109 0.37 -22.71 8.01
C GLN A 109 0.63 -22.91 9.53
N GLU A 110 1.86 -22.63 10.02
CA GLU A 110 2.19 -22.68 11.44
C GLU A 110 1.56 -21.54 12.29
N GLY A 111 0.70 -20.71 11.69
CA GLY A 111 0.05 -19.59 12.39
C GLY A 111 0.99 -18.40 12.62
N GLU A 112 0.98 -17.80 13.82
CA GLU A 112 1.79 -16.60 14.11
C GLU A 112 3.30 -16.90 14.07
N ALA A 113 3.74 -18.03 14.59
CA ALA A 113 5.15 -18.42 14.55
C ALA A 113 5.68 -18.54 13.10
N GLY A 114 4.86 -19.07 12.20
CA GLY A 114 5.18 -19.15 10.78
C GLY A 114 5.26 -17.80 10.11
N ARG A 115 4.34 -16.88 10.43
CA ARG A 115 4.36 -15.49 9.93
C ARG A 115 5.65 -14.77 10.36
N HIS A 116 6.07 -14.91 11.60
CA HIS A 116 7.34 -14.34 12.07
C HIS A 116 8.56 -14.89 11.33
N LYS A 117 8.58 -16.21 11.01
CA LYS A 117 9.65 -16.81 10.21
C LYS A 117 9.69 -16.24 8.79
N ILE A 118 8.53 -16.15 8.14
CA ILE A 118 8.41 -15.56 6.78
C ILE A 118 8.85 -14.10 6.79
N ASN A 119 8.41 -13.31 7.77
CA ASN A 119 8.81 -11.90 7.88
C ASN A 119 10.33 -11.78 8.04
N ARG A 120 10.96 -12.62 8.85
CA ARG A 120 12.43 -12.64 8.99
C ARG A 120 13.14 -12.96 7.66
N ILE A 121 12.63 -13.92 6.88
CA ILE A 121 13.19 -14.22 5.54
C ILE A 121 13.03 -13.01 4.61
N THR A 122 11.88 -12.32 4.68
CA THR A 122 11.64 -11.09 3.91
C THR A 122 12.65 -10.01 4.25
N HIS A 123 12.98 -9.81 5.53
CA HIS A 123 14.01 -8.84 5.95
C HIS A 123 15.38 -9.20 5.40
N TRP A 124 15.79 -10.47 5.47
CA TRP A 124 17.06 -10.91 4.88
C TRP A 124 17.09 -10.70 3.36
N LEU A 125 15.99 -10.92 2.67
CA LEU A 125 15.87 -10.70 1.23
C LEU A 125 15.89 -9.20 0.89
N THR A 126 15.43 -8.34 1.79
CA THR A 126 15.45 -6.88 1.59
C THR A 126 16.88 -6.33 1.46
N ILE A 127 17.84 -6.88 2.19
CA ILE A 127 19.23 -6.39 2.21
C ILE A 127 19.88 -6.44 0.81
N PRO A 128 19.95 -7.61 0.12
CA PRO A 128 20.56 -7.65 -1.21
C PRO A 128 19.74 -6.87 -2.25
N LEU A 129 18.40 -6.85 -2.13
CA LEU A 129 17.55 -6.06 -3.03
C LEU A 129 17.79 -4.56 -2.85
N ALA A 130 17.96 -4.08 -1.62
CA ALA A 130 18.31 -2.70 -1.34
C ALA A 130 19.68 -2.33 -1.91
N GLY A 131 20.67 -3.22 -1.79
CA GLY A 131 21.99 -3.02 -2.37
C GLY A 131 21.96 -2.90 -3.90
N LEU A 132 21.24 -3.83 -4.55
CA LEU A 132 21.12 -3.87 -6.00
C LEU A 132 20.37 -2.66 -6.54
N ALA A 133 19.26 -2.28 -5.90
CA ALA A 133 18.49 -1.11 -6.30
C ALA A 133 19.25 0.20 -6.03
N GLY A 134 19.96 0.32 -4.89
CA GLY A 134 20.78 1.47 -4.57
C GLY A 134 21.94 1.66 -5.56
N TYR A 135 22.62 0.57 -5.92
CA TYR A 135 23.66 0.61 -6.93
C TYR A 135 23.11 1.04 -8.30
N GLY A 136 21.96 0.48 -8.69
CA GLY A 136 21.29 0.87 -9.93
C GLY A 136 20.93 2.36 -9.96
N GLN A 137 20.38 2.91 -8.88
CA GLN A 137 20.07 4.34 -8.80
C GLN A 137 21.33 5.23 -8.90
N LEU A 138 22.43 4.83 -8.26
CA LEU A 138 23.68 5.56 -8.37
C LEU A 138 24.20 5.59 -9.80
N ILE A 139 24.18 4.47 -10.52
CA ILE A 139 24.60 4.43 -11.93
C ILE A 139 23.73 5.36 -12.78
N LEU A 140 22.41 5.36 -12.55
CA LEU A 140 21.48 6.24 -13.27
C LEU A 140 21.85 7.71 -13.05
N LEU A 141 22.05 8.13 -11.81
CA LEU A 141 22.39 9.51 -11.46
C LEU A 141 23.77 9.93 -11.96
N GLN A 142 24.75 9.01 -12.00
CA GLN A 142 26.06 9.26 -12.60
C GLN A 142 25.97 9.50 -14.10
N ARG A 143 25.15 8.71 -14.82
CA ARG A 143 24.94 8.87 -16.27
C ARG A 143 24.24 10.18 -16.64
N GLU A 144 23.34 10.64 -15.79
CA GLU A 144 22.62 11.92 -15.96
C GLU A 144 23.46 13.13 -15.48
N GLY A 145 24.70 12.91 -15.00
CA GLY A 145 25.58 13.96 -14.56
C GLY A 145 25.24 14.60 -13.22
N VAL A 146 24.30 14.03 -12.48
CA VAL A 146 23.88 14.50 -11.15
C VAL A 146 24.94 14.21 -10.07
N ILE A 147 25.70 13.14 -10.27
CA ILE A 147 26.82 12.76 -9.39
C ILE A 147 28.10 12.83 -10.22
N ALA A 148 29.02 13.67 -9.82
CA ALA A 148 30.36 13.75 -10.46
C ALA A 148 31.07 12.41 -10.32
N GLY A 149 31.89 12.01 -11.35
CA GLY A 149 32.52 10.71 -11.44
C GLY A 149 33.16 10.27 -10.13
N VAL A 150 32.49 9.37 -9.45
CA VAL A 150 32.84 8.97 -8.08
C VAL A 150 33.78 7.79 -8.17
N GLU A 151 34.89 7.87 -7.44
CA GLU A 151 35.81 6.75 -7.24
C GLU A 151 35.05 5.52 -6.64
N THR A 152 35.61 4.35 -6.77
CA THR A 152 34.99 3.09 -6.33
C THR A 152 34.60 3.10 -4.84
N LEU A 153 35.45 3.69 -3.98
CA LEU A 153 35.22 3.70 -2.53
C LEU A 153 34.00 4.56 -2.13
N PRO A 154 33.84 5.81 -2.58
CA PRO A 154 32.60 6.58 -2.33
C PRO A 154 31.33 5.93 -2.88
N THR A 155 31.39 5.31 -4.07
CA THR A 155 30.25 4.59 -4.64
C THR A 155 29.80 3.46 -3.71
N VAL A 156 30.72 2.65 -3.24
CA VAL A 156 30.42 1.57 -2.28
C VAL A 156 29.86 2.13 -0.98
N ALA A 157 30.42 3.21 -0.45
CA ALA A 157 29.92 3.87 0.76
C ALA A 157 28.50 4.39 0.60
N MET A 158 28.15 5.00 -0.55
CA MET A 158 26.81 5.46 -0.86
C MET A 158 25.79 4.30 -0.94
N VAL A 159 26.17 3.17 -1.58
CA VAL A 159 25.31 1.98 -1.63
C VAL A 159 25.03 1.47 -0.22
N PHE A 160 26.06 1.34 0.63
CA PHE A 160 25.86 0.92 2.01
C PHE A 160 25.01 1.91 2.82
N ALA A 161 25.15 3.22 2.59
CA ALA A 161 24.33 4.23 3.23
C ALA A 161 22.86 4.10 2.82
N LEU A 162 22.55 3.89 1.53
CA LEU A 162 21.19 3.64 1.04
C LEU A 162 20.59 2.34 1.59
N MET A 163 21.40 1.28 1.66
CA MET A 163 20.97 0.01 2.30
C MET A 163 20.63 0.22 3.78
N ALA A 164 21.51 0.91 4.52
CA ALA A 164 21.30 1.20 5.93
C ALA A 164 20.04 2.06 6.14
N GLY A 165 19.82 3.07 5.28
CA GLY A 165 18.63 3.90 5.31
C GLY A 165 17.34 3.10 5.07
N THR A 166 17.35 2.18 4.11
CA THR A 166 16.21 1.27 3.86
C THR A 166 15.91 0.41 5.08
N ILE A 167 16.94 -0.26 5.65
CA ILE A 167 16.77 -1.11 6.84
C ILE A 167 16.27 -0.28 8.03
N PHE A 168 16.78 0.93 8.18
CA PHE A 168 16.33 1.84 9.22
C PHE A 168 14.86 2.24 9.05
N CYS A 169 14.41 2.57 7.83
CA CYS A 169 13.01 2.87 7.55
C CYS A 169 12.09 1.67 7.83
N VAL A 170 12.52 0.45 7.47
CA VAL A 170 11.77 -0.78 7.78
C VAL A 170 11.68 -1.00 9.28
N TRP A 171 12.79 -0.82 10.00
CA TRP A 171 12.81 -0.93 11.47
C TRP A 171 11.89 0.09 12.14
N LEU A 172 11.87 1.34 11.67
CA LEU A 172 10.91 2.36 12.14
C LEU A 172 9.46 1.90 11.91
N GLY A 173 9.17 1.29 10.75
CA GLY A 173 7.86 0.70 10.45
C GLY A 173 7.48 -0.42 11.42
N GLU A 174 8.40 -1.30 11.76
CA GLU A 174 8.16 -2.36 12.75
C GLU A 174 7.89 -1.79 14.15
N LEU A 175 8.66 -0.80 14.57
CA LEU A 175 8.42 -0.12 15.85
C LEU A 175 7.00 0.50 15.92
N ILE A 176 6.52 1.10 14.83
CA ILE A 176 5.14 1.61 14.79
C ILE A 176 4.15 0.45 14.90
N THR A 177 4.39 -0.68 14.21
CA THR A 177 3.49 -1.83 14.23
C THR A 177 3.40 -2.44 15.63
N GLU A 178 4.51 -2.50 16.37
CA GLU A 178 4.60 -3.13 17.68
C GLU A 178 4.09 -2.19 18.81
N TYR A 179 4.57 -0.95 18.83
CA TYR A 179 4.32 -0.01 19.93
C TYR A 179 3.36 1.11 19.58
N GLY A 180 3.09 1.35 18.30
CA GLY A 180 2.22 2.42 17.80
C GLY A 180 0.81 1.95 17.48
N ILE A 181 0.25 2.50 16.41
CA ILE A 181 -1.09 2.23 15.90
C ILE A 181 -0.99 1.89 14.42
N GLY A 182 -1.70 0.86 13.98
CA GLY A 182 -1.79 0.49 12.58
C GLY A 182 -0.61 -0.33 12.08
N ASN A 183 -0.55 -0.52 10.76
CA ASN A 183 0.59 -1.13 10.09
C ASN A 183 1.64 -0.06 9.83
N GLY A 184 2.79 -0.15 10.50
CA GLY A 184 3.80 0.90 10.49
C GLY A 184 4.41 1.19 9.13
N ILE A 185 4.63 0.16 8.29
CA ILE A 185 5.14 0.35 6.93
C ILE A 185 4.14 1.13 6.09
N SER A 186 2.86 0.79 6.18
CA SER A 186 1.78 1.53 5.51
C SER A 186 1.69 2.98 6.00
N ILE A 187 1.91 3.22 7.29
CA ILE A 187 1.91 4.57 7.88
C ILE A 187 3.12 5.40 7.42
N ILE A 188 4.30 4.79 7.27
CA ILE A 188 5.48 5.48 6.69
C ILE A 188 5.21 5.90 5.25
N ILE A 189 4.65 5.00 4.43
CA ILE A 189 4.27 5.32 3.04
C ILE A 189 3.21 6.43 3.02
N PHE A 190 2.18 6.33 3.88
CA PHE A 190 1.15 7.35 4.05
C PHE A 190 1.75 8.71 4.38
N ALA A 191 2.63 8.79 5.36
CA ALA A 191 3.27 10.04 5.77
C ALA A 191 4.09 10.65 4.64
N GLY A 192 4.77 9.81 3.85
CA GLY A 192 5.49 10.23 2.65
C GLY A 192 4.58 10.85 1.59
N ILE A 193 3.50 10.18 1.26
CA ILE A 193 2.53 10.63 0.26
C ILE A 193 1.86 11.94 0.68
N VAL A 194 1.41 12.03 1.94
CA VAL A 194 0.75 13.24 2.47
C VAL A 194 1.70 14.44 2.46
N ALA A 195 2.97 14.23 2.77
CA ALA A 195 3.97 15.29 2.69
C ALA A 195 4.17 15.80 1.25
N GLY A 196 4.20 14.89 0.25
CA GLY A 196 4.28 15.26 -1.16
C GLY A 196 3.06 16.07 -1.65
N TYR A 197 1.88 15.80 -1.10
CA TYR A 197 0.68 16.58 -1.43
C TYR A 197 0.76 18.04 -1.02
N TRP A 198 1.42 18.34 0.09
CA TRP A 198 1.58 19.72 0.57
C TRP A 198 2.40 20.56 -0.41
N ASP A 199 3.52 20.01 -0.91
CA ASP A 199 4.36 20.65 -1.91
C ASP A 199 3.64 20.83 -3.25
N MET A 200 2.83 19.85 -3.63
CA MET A 200 2.09 19.88 -4.87
C MET A 200 0.96 20.92 -4.87
N ILE A 201 0.21 21.03 -3.76
CA ILE A 201 -0.81 22.05 -3.57
C ILE A 201 -0.17 23.45 -3.65
N GLY A 202 0.98 23.63 -2.99
CA GLY A 202 1.73 24.88 -3.03
C GLY A 202 2.09 25.30 -4.46
N ARG A 203 2.61 24.38 -5.28
CA ARG A 203 2.94 24.65 -6.70
C ARG A 203 1.70 24.92 -7.54
N GLY A 204 0.59 24.20 -7.29
CA GLY A 204 -0.68 24.40 -8.01
C GLY A 204 -1.28 25.80 -7.78
N PHE A 205 -1.14 26.36 -6.58
CA PHE A 205 -1.56 27.73 -6.30
C PHE A 205 -0.68 28.81 -6.96
N LEU A 206 0.60 28.50 -7.17
CA LEU A 206 1.53 29.41 -7.84
C LEU A 206 1.35 29.46 -9.36
N ALA A 207 0.78 28.42 -9.96
CA ALA A 207 0.47 28.35 -11.39
C ALA A 207 -0.84 29.13 -11.72
N LYS A 208 -0.76 30.47 -11.77
CA LYS A 208 -1.91 31.38 -11.92
C LYS A 208 -2.76 31.18 -13.19
N GLU A 209 -2.27 30.53 -14.22
CA GLU A 209 -2.96 30.41 -15.51
C GLU A 209 -3.99 29.26 -15.62
N GLN A 210 -4.11 28.39 -14.61
CA GLN A 210 -4.92 27.16 -14.69
C GLN A 210 -5.94 26.98 -13.56
N PHE A 211 -6.50 28.05 -13.00
CA PHE A 211 -7.46 27.96 -11.90
C PHE A 211 -8.68 27.06 -12.18
N GLY A 212 -9.21 27.07 -13.41
CA GLY A 212 -10.33 26.20 -13.80
C GLY A 212 -9.97 24.73 -13.78
N GLY A 213 -8.77 24.39 -14.25
CA GLY A 213 -8.24 23.02 -14.22
C GLY A 213 -7.96 22.54 -12.80
N LEU A 214 -7.43 23.40 -11.92
CA LEU A 214 -7.20 23.10 -10.51
C LEU A 214 -8.52 22.75 -9.79
N PHE A 215 -9.57 23.54 -10.00
CA PHE A 215 -10.88 23.29 -9.40
C PHE A 215 -11.49 21.96 -9.87
N ALA A 216 -11.47 21.70 -11.19
CA ALA A 216 -11.92 20.43 -11.74
C ALA A 216 -11.15 19.25 -11.18
N TYR A 217 -9.84 19.42 -11.01
CA TYR A 217 -8.96 18.39 -10.45
C TYR A 217 -9.27 18.08 -8.98
N ILE A 218 -9.47 19.09 -8.14
CA ILE A 218 -9.89 18.93 -6.73
C ILE A 218 -11.24 18.21 -6.66
N LEU A 219 -12.16 18.55 -7.54
CA LEU A 219 -13.47 17.89 -7.60
C LEU A 219 -13.33 16.39 -7.94
N ILE A 220 -12.51 16.06 -8.96
CA ILE A 220 -12.22 14.67 -9.34
C ILE A 220 -11.57 13.92 -8.17
N ALA A 221 -10.60 14.53 -7.50
CA ALA A 221 -9.94 13.93 -6.34
C ALA A 221 -10.96 13.65 -5.22
N LEU A 222 -11.84 14.58 -4.91
CA LEU A 222 -12.87 14.42 -3.88
C LEU A 222 -13.86 13.30 -4.25
N VAL A 223 -14.33 13.25 -5.50
CA VAL A 223 -15.19 12.17 -6.00
C VAL A 223 -14.47 10.83 -5.89
N THR A 224 -13.19 10.78 -6.26
CA THR A 224 -12.37 9.57 -6.17
C THR A 224 -12.26 9.09 -4.72
N VAL A 225 -12.01 9.98 -3.76
CA VAL A 225 -11.97 9.64 -2.32
C VAL A 225 -13.31 9.04 -1.86
N VAL A 226 -14.44 9.66 -2.22
CA VAL A 226 -15.77 9.14 -1.85
C VAL A 226 -16.01 7.75 -2.43
N VAL A 227 -15.67 7.54 -3.70
CA VAL A 227 -15.79 6.23 -4.36
C VAL A 227 -14.88 5.19 -3.68
N ILE A 228 -13.64 5.55 -3.35
CA ILE A 228 -12.71 4.67 -2.61
C ILE A 228 -13.31 4.25 -1.26
N VAL A 229 -13.84 5.20 -0.48
CA VAL A 229 -14.45 4.90 0.83
C VAL A 229 -15.62 3.95 0.68
N ILE A 230 -16.54 4.20 -0.27
CA ILE A 230 -17.70 3.35 -0.52
C ILE A 230 -17.28 1.91 -0.83
N PHE A 231 -16.33 1.71 -1.75
CA PHE A 231 -15.89 0.36 -2.13
C PHE A 231 -15.07 -0.35 -1.06
N THR A 232 -14.27 0.39 -0.28
CA THR A 232 -13.48 -0.17 0.82
C THR A 232 -14.36 -0.60 2.00
N GLU A 233 -15.48 0.12 2.25
CA GLU A 233 -16.45 -0.22 3.29
C GLU A 233 -17.53 -1.21 2.81
N ALA A 234 -17.70 -1.39 1.50
CA ALA A 234 -18.67 -2.31 0.96
C ALA A 234 -18.34 -3.76 1.32
N HIS A 235 -19.33 -4.48 1.88
CA HIS A 235 -19.15 -5.88 2.24
C HIS A 235 -20.40 -6.72 1.93
N ARG A 236 -20.20 -7.95 1.46
CA ARG A 236 -21.22 -8.97 1.29
C ARG A 236 -21.38 -9.72 2.59
N ARG A 237 -22.57 -9.75 3.17
CA ARG A 237 -22.90 -10.52 4.37
C ARG A 237 -23.41 -11.90 3.99
N ILE A 238 -22.71 -12.96 4.41
CA ILE A 238 -23.15 -14.35 4.23
C ILE A 238 -23.77 -14.80 5.55
N PRO A 239 -25.04 -15.20 5.57
CA PRO A 239 -25.68 -15.71 6.79
C PRO A 239 -25.08 -17.04 7.19
N VAL A 240 -24.72 -17.18 8.45
CA VAL A 240 -24.21 -18.42 9.07
C VAL A 240 -24.99 -18.71 10.33
N GLN A 241 -25.32 -19.96 10.54
CA GLN A 241 -25.97 -20.44 11.75
C GLN A 241 -25.01 -21.34 12.52
N TYR A 242 -24.93 -21.10 13.84
CA TYR A 242 -24.19 -21.95 14.76
C TYR A 242 -25.17 -22.75 15.59
N ALA A 243 -25.00 -24.07 15.65
CA ALA A 243 -25.75 -24.93 16.55
C ALA A 243 -25.17 -24.76 17.97
N ARG A 244 -25.66 -23.79 18.73
CA ARG A 244 -25.34 -23.66 20.16
C ARG A 244 -26.43 -24.33 20.99
N THR A 245 -26.00 -25.23 21.86
CA THR A 245 -26.87 -25.83 22.90
C THR A 245 -26.62 -25.02 24.17
N VAL A 246 -27.68 -24.39 24.69
CA VAL A 246 -27.62 -23.65 25.96
C VAL A 246 -28.41 -24.43 26.99
N PHE A 247 -27.72 -24.79 28.09
CA PHE A 247 -28.39 -25.35 29.27
C PHE A 247 -29.06 -24.20 30.05
N ARG A 248 -30.38 -24.26 30.17
CA ARG A 248 -31.11 -23.33 31.00
C ARG A 248 -32.02 -24.16 31.91
N GLY A 249 -31.65 -24.27 33.19
CA GLY A 249 -32.36 -24.99 34.20
C GLY A 249 -32.73 -26.38 33.75
N ASN A 250 -31.88 -27.37 33.91
CA ASN A 250 -32.06 -28.82 33.64
C ASN A 250 -32.67 -29.20 32.27
N ARG A 251 -32.90 -28.29 31.34
CA ARG A 251 -33.37 -28.52 29.98
C ARG A 251 -32.42 -27.95 28.95
N MET A 252 -32.17 -28.73 27.90
CA MET A 252 -31.31 -28.41 26.77
C MET A 252 -32.12 -27.63 25.73
N TYR A 253 -31.80 -26.35 25.53
CA TYR A 253 -32.39 -25.54 24.46
C TYR A 253 -31.40 -25.37 23.31
N LYS A 254 -31.81 -25.75 22.10
CA LYS A 254 -31.09 -25.42 20.89
C LYS A 254 -31.32 -23.94 20.58
N GLN A 255 -30.36 -23.09 20.89
CA GLN A 255 -30.36 -21.68 20.49
C GLN A 255 -29.62 -21.55 19.20
N SER A 256 -30.31 -21.34 18.08
CA SER A 256 -29.68 -21.01 16.79
C SER A 256 -29.21 -19.56 16.84
N GLY A 257 -27.94 -19.34 17.01
CA GLY A 257 -27.33 -18.04 16.85
C GLY A 257 -27.13 -17.76 15.35
N ALA A 258 -27.96 -16.88 14.77
CA ALA A 258 -27.72 -16.38 13.40
C ALA A 258 -26.66 -15.27 13.45
N THR A 259 -25.59 -15.45 12.73
CA THR A 259 -24.54 -14.43 12.52
C THR A 259 -24.21 -14.32 11.04
N HIS A 260 -23.36 -13.37 10.68
CA HIS A 260 -22.98 -13.14 9.28
C HIS A 260 -21.48 -13.10 9.17
N ILE A 261 -20.94 -13.69 8.09
CA ILE A 261 -19.54 -13.48 7.68
C ILE A 261 -19.51 -12.27 6.75
N PRO A 262 -18.84 -11.16 7.14
CA PRO A 262 -18.68 -10.02 6.26
C PRO A 262 -17.52 -10.28 5.30
N LEU A 263 -17.80 -10.47 4.01
CA LEU A 263 -16.80 -10.50 2.94
C LEU A 263 -16.68 -9.11 2.34
N ARG A 264 -15.55 -8.45 2.50
CA ARG A 264 -15.30 -7.12 1.92
C ARG A 264 -15.24 -7.22 0.40
N VAL A 265 -15.76 -6.24 -0.33
CA VAL A 265 -15.67 -6.16 -1.81
C VAL A 265 -14.22 -5.97 -2.22
N ASN A 266 -13.51 -5.08 -1.53
CA ASN A 266 -12.08 -4.93 -1.67
C ASN A 266 -11.36 -5.69 -0.53
N THR A 267 -11.30 -7.03 -0.64
CA THR A 267 -10.59 -7.87 0.33
C THR A 267 -9.09 -7.71 0.24
N ALA A 268 -8.59 -7.44 -0.95
CA ALA A 268 -7.17 -7.27 -1.23
C ALA A 268 -6.60 -5.93 -0.73
N GLY A 269 -7.45 -4.94 -0.44
CA GLY A 269 -7.02 -3.61 -0.02
C GLY A 269 -6.24 -2.87 -1.11
N MET A 270 -5.17 -2.18 -0.72
CA MET A 270 -4.28 -1.43 -1.62
C MET A 270 -3.09 -2.24 -2.15
N ILE A 271 -2.85 -3.43 -1.59
CA ILE A 271 -1.66 -4.23 -1.87
C ILE A 271 -1.51 -4.59 -3.36
N PRO A 272 -2.58 -5.00 -4.09
CA PRO A 272 -2.49 -5.28 -5.53
C PRO A 272 -2.01 -4.11 -6.38
N LEU A 273 -2.38 -2.89 -6.01
CA LEU A 273 -1.93 -1.68 -6.72
C LEU A 273 -0.44 -1.45 -6.56
N ILE A 274 0.08 -1.61 -5.33
CA ILE A 274 1.50 -1.47 -5.05
C ILE A 274 2.29 -2.54 -5.82
N PHE A 275 1.79 -3.78 -5.88
CA PHE A 275 2.41 -4.87 -6.62
C PHE A 275 2.41 -4.62 -8.13
N ALA A 276 1.27 -4.25 -8.69
CA ALA A 276 1.14 -3.94 -10.11
C ALA A 276 2.09 -2.80 -10.51
N MET A 277 2.18 -1.75 -9.69
CA MET A 277 3.08 -0.64 -9.96
C MET A 277 4.54 -1.03 -9.88
N SER A 278 4.95 -1.78 -8.86
CA SER A 278 6.32 -2.27 -8.75
C SER A 278 6.71 -3.11 -9.97
N MET A 279 5.77 -3.94 -10.46
CA MET A 279 5.99 -4.78 -11.63
C MET A 279 6.07 -3.98 -12.94
N VAL A 280 5.28 -2.90 -13.07
CA VAL A 280 5.32 -2.02 -14.25
C VAL A 280 6.58 -1.14 -14.26
N LEU A 281 7.02 -0.67 -13.09
CA LEU A 281 8.24 0.14 -12.99
C LEU A 281 9.51 -0.66 -13.27
N PHE A 282 9.53 -1.95 -12.94
CA PHE A 282 10.71 -2.79 -13.03
C PHE A 282 11.35 -2.86 -14.44
N PRO A 283 10.61 -3.13 -15.54
CA PRO A 283 11.18 -3.13 -16.88
C PRO A 283 11.71 -1.77 -17.31
N GLY A 284 10.98 -0.69 -16.99
CA GLY A 284 11.40 0.70 -17.28
C GLY A 284 12.69 1.06 -16.55
N MET A 285 12.80 0.66 -15.28
CA MET A 285 13.98 0.90 -14.46
C MET A 285 15.20 0.11 -14.97
N ILE A 286 15.04 -1.16 -15.32
CA ILE A 286 16.14 -1.93 -15.91
C ILE A 286 16.56 -1.32 -17.26
N ALA A 287 15.60 -0.96 -18.10
CA ALA A 287 15.87 -0.36 -19.40
C ALA A 287 16.64 0.98 -19.25
N SER A 288 16.34 1.78 -18.23
CA SER A 288 17.04 3.06 -18.00
C SER A 288 18.54 2.88 -17.74
N TYR A 289 18.99 1.73 -17.23
CA TYR A 289 20.41 1.44 -17.05
C TYR A 289 21.16 1.18 -18.37
N PHE A 290 20.46 0.76 -19.41
CA PHE A 290 21.02 0.43 -20.73
C PHE A 290 20.62 1.44 -21.81
N ALA A 291 19.81 2.45 -21.47
CA ALA A 291 19.36 3.47 -22.39
C ALA A 291 20.52 4.39 -22.80
N ASN A 292 20.54 4.79 -24.06
CA ASN A 292 21.52 5.79 -24.53
C ASN A 292 21.12 7.17 -24.01
N PRO A 293 22.13 8.05 -23.70
CA PRO A 293 21.87 9.40 -23.24
C PRO A 293 21.14 10.24 -24.29
N ALA A 294 20.46 11.29 -23.84
CA ALA A 294 19.72 12.20 -24.72
C ALA A 294 20.65 12.82 -25.80
N GLY A 295 20.26 12.64 -27.06
CA GLY A 295 21.08 13.12 -28.24
C GLY A 295 21.87 12.04 -28.98
N ALA A 296 21.94 10.81 -28.48
CA ALA A 296 22.42 9.64 -29.21
C ALA A 296 21.28 8.86 -29.85
N ASP A 297 21.60 8.02 -30.86
CA ASP A 297 20.57 7.19 -31.51
C ASP A 297 19.84 6.31 -30.49
N PRO A 298 18.50 6.30 -30.50
CA PRO A 298 17.72 5.52 -29.55
C PRO A 298 17.96 4.04 -29.77
N ASN A 299 18.37 3.33 -28.69
CA ASN A 299 18.53 1.90 -28.69
C ASN A 299 17.22 1.19 -28.24
N LEU A 300 17.24 -0.15 -28.24
CA LEU A 300 16.10 -0.95 -27.80
C LEU A 300 15.68 -0.65 -26.36
N ALA A 301 16.64 -0.29 -25.48
CA ALA A 301 16.36 0.09 -24.11
C ALA A 301 15.58 1.42 -24.00
N ASN A 302 15.89 2.41 -24.87
CA ASN A 302 15.13 3.65 -24.96
C ASN A 302 13.67 3.38 -25.37
N HIS A 303 13.44 2.46 -26.31
CA HIS A 303 12.06 2.06 -26.70
C HIS A 303 11.31 1.40 -25.56
N ILE A 304 11.95 0.49 -24.82
CA ILE A 304 11.34 -0.15 -23.63
C ILE A 304 11.05 0.91 -22.56
N MET A 305 12.01 1.81 -22.27
CA MET A 305 11.80 2.88 -21.30
C MET A 305 10.62 3.76 -21.68
N ASN A 306 10.47 4.12 -22.96
CA ASN A 306 9.33 4.90 -23.43
C ASN A 306 8.00 4.14 -23.36
N LEU A 307 8.00 2.82 -23.62
CA LEU A 307 6.81 1.98 -23.52
C LEU A 307 6.28 1.88 -22.09
N PHE A 308 7.21 1.89 -21.10
CA PHE A 308 6.89 1.83 -19.67
C PHE A 308 6.89 3.22 -19.00
N ASN A 309 6.81 4.30 -19.80
CA ASN A 309 6.71 5.66 -19.29
C ASN A 309 5.23 6.07 -19.12
N PRO A 310 4.76 6.44 -17.92
CA PRO A 310 3.39 6.85 -17.66
C PRO A 310 2.99 8.14 -18.38
N ASN A 311 3.97 8.98 -18.77
CA ASN A 311 3.76 10.23 -19.49
C ASN A 311 3.92 10.11 -20.99
N ALA A 312 4.14 8.90 -21.52
CA ALA A 312 4.25 8.70 -22.96
C ALA A 312 2.96 9.14 -23.66
N ALA A 313 3.10 9.84 -24.80
CA ALA A 313 1.99 10.27 -25.60
C ALA A 313 1.52 9.16 -26.57
N GLY A 314 0.26 9.23 -26.99
CA GLY A 314 -0.31 8.36 -27.99
C GLY A 314 -0.48 6.91 -27.53
N TRP A 315 -0.23 5.96 -28.44
CA TRP A 315 -0.48 4.53 -28.20
C TRP A 315 0.41 3.91 -27.11
N MET A 316 1.62 4.44 -26.88
CA MET A 316 2.53 3.96 -25.82
C MET A 316 1.94 4.27 -24.43
N GLY A 317 1.37 5.47 -24.25
CA GLY A 317 0.67 5.80 -22.99
C GLY A 317 -0.55 4.92 -22.78
N LEU A 318 -1.35 4.66 -23.82
CA LEU A 318 -2.50 3.76 -23.72
C LEU A 318 -2.07 2.33 -23.37
N PHE A 319 -0.95 1.85 -23.96
CA PHE A 319 -0.38 0.55 -23.63
C PHE A 319 0.03 0.49 -22.14
N TYR A 320 0.76 1.48 -21.65
CA TYR A 320 1.19 1.55 -20.24
C TYR A 320 0.00 1.44 -19.29
N TRP A 321 -1.00 2.28 -19.47
CA TRP A 321 -2.18 2.32 -18.60
C TRP A 321 -3.07 1.10 -18.73
N GLY A 322 -3.22 0.55 -19.94
CA GLY A 322 -3.93 -0.70 -20.18
C GLY A 322 -3.24 -1.90 -19.55
N PHE A 323 -1.92 -1.99 -19.68
CA PHE A 323 -1.11 -3.03 -19.05
C PHE A 323 -1.14 -2.95 -17.53
N TYR A 324 -1.03 -1.73 -16.99
CA TYR A 324 -1.16 -1.48 -15.55
C TYR A 324 -2.54 -1.90 -15.03
N PHE A 325 -3.61 -1.53 -15.73
CA PHE A 325 -4.98 -1.96 -15.40
C PHE A 325 -5.12 -3.49 -15.34
N MET A 326 -4.60 -4.21 -16.36
CA MET A 326 -4.62 -5.67 -16.37
C MET A 326 -3.84 -6.29 -15.22
N LEU A 327 -2.66 -5.74 -14.92
CA LEU A 327 -1.85 -6.22 -13.79
C LEU A 327 -2.56 -6.01 -12.45
N VAL A 328 -3.21 -4.87 -12.24
CA VAL A 328 -3.99 -4.60 -11.01
C VAL A 328 -5.09 -5.65 -10.83
N ILE A 329 -5.83 -5.98 -11.89
CA ILE A 329 -6.86 -7.02 -11.85
C ILE A 329 -6.23 -8.38 -11.53
N ALA A 330 -5.17 -8.75 -12.22
CA ALA A 330 -4.48 -10.03 -12.01
C ALA A 330 -3.98 -10.17 -10.56
N PHE A 331 -3.32 -9.15 -10.03
CA PHE A 331 -2.85 -9.15 -8.64
C PHE A 331 -3.99 -9.10 -7.62
N ALA A 332 -5.10 -8.43 -7.91
CA ALA A 332 -6.27 -8.43 -7.03
C ALA A 332 -6.86 -9.84 -6.87
N PHE A 333 -6.96 -10.59 -7.96
CA PHE A 333 -7.38 -11.99 -7.94
C PHE A 333 -6.37 -12.88 -7.22
N PHE A 334 -5.10 -12.76 -7.58
CA PHE A 334 -4.03 -13.53 -6.98
C PHE A 334 -3.98 -13.33 -5.45
N TYR A 335 -3.93 -12.08 -5.00
CA TYR A 335 -3.87 -11.75 -3.59
C TYR A 335 -5.09 -12.26 -2.83
N THR A 336 -6.29 -12.05 -3.38
CA THR A 336 -7.53 -12.53 -2.76
C THR A 336 -7.50 -14.04 -2.60
N MET A 337 -7.08 -14.78 -3.63
CA MET A 337 -6.97 -16.24 -3.59
C MET A 337 -5.99 -16.71 -2.51
N VAL A 338 -4.79 -16.10 -2.43
CA VAL A 338 -3.78 -16.44 -1.42
C VAL A 338 -4.28 -16.20 0.00
N VAL A 339 -4.89 -15.04 0.25
CA VAL A 339 -5.42 -14.68 1.59
C VAL A 339 -6.53 -15.64 2.03
N PHE A 340 -7.45 -15.98 1.12
CA PHE A 340 -8.55 -16.89 1.47
C PHE A 340 -8.08 -18.34 1.66
N GLN A 341 -7.09 -18.81 0.89
CA GLN A 341 -6.50 -20.12 1.11
C GLN A 341 -5.82 -20.22 2.49
N GLN A 342 -5.12 -19.18 2.91
CA GLN A 342 -4.48 -19.14 4.23
C GLN A 342 -5.48 -19.11 5.39
N GLN A 343 -6.64 -18.49 5.21
CA GLN A 343 -7.66 -18.37 6.25
C GLN A 343 -8.49 -19.63 6.48
N ASP A 344 -8.50 -20.59 5.54
CA ASP A 344 -9.32 -21.83 5.58
C ASP A 344 -10.73 -21.62 6.21
N LEU A 345 -11.49 -20.66 5.65
CA LEU A 345 -12.78 -20.25 6.20
C LEU A 345 -13.77 -21.42 6.30
N SER A 346 -13.74 -22.35 5.34
CA SER A 346 -14.65 -23.49 5.35
C SER A 346 -14.32 -24.51 6.45
N GLY A 347 -13.02 -24.79 6.67
CA GLY A 347 -12.56 -25.65 7.74
C GLY A 347 -12.79 -25.03 9.12
N ASN A 348 -12.58 -23.72 9.25
CA ASN A 348 -12.85 -22.99 10.49
C ASN A 348 -14.36 -23.02 10.85
N LEU A 349 -15.24 -22.79 9.86
CA LEU A 349 -16.68 -22.90 10.05
C LEU A 349 -17.09 -24.30 10.51
N GLN A 350 -16.55 -25.33 9.86
CA GLN A 350 -16.86 -26.71 10.20
C GLN A 350 -16.37 -27.06 11.61
N ARG A 351 -15.16 -26.65 11.99
CA ARG A 351 -14.62 -26.86 13.34
C ARG A 351 -15.43 -26.16 14.43
N GLN A 352 -16.02 -25.02 14.13
CA GLN A 352 -16.87 -24.26 15.06
C GLN A 352 -18.35 -24.70 15.04
N GLY A 353 -18.70 -25.73 14.28
CA GLY A 353 -20.08 -26.21 14.16
C GLY A 353 -21.02 -25.23 13.43
N GLY A 354 -20.45 -24.30 12.65
CA GLY A 354 -21.18 -23.35 11.83
C GLY A 354 -21.59 -23.94 10.48
N PHE A 355 -22.76 -23.58 9.97
CA PHE A 355 -23.19 -23.96 8.64
C PHE A 355 -23.92 -22.81 7.94
N ILE A 356 -23.90 -22.81 6.62
CA ILE A 356 -24.62 -21.86 5.79
C ILE A 356 -26.01 -22.46 5.50
N PRO A 357 -27.13 -21.75 5.79
CA PRO A 357 -28.48 -22.26 5.52
C PRO A 357 -28.63 -22.68 4.06
N GLY A 358 -29.12 -23.89 3.84
CA GLY A 358 -29.34 -24.47 2.52
C GLY A 358 -28.11 -25.12 1.86
N ILE A 359 -26.92 -25.11 2.50
CA ILE A 359 -25.68 -25.68 1.95
C ILE A 359 -25.12 -26.73 2.92
N ARG A 360 -24.76 -27.91 2.37
CA ARG A 360 -24.16 -28.98 3.18
C ARG A 360 -22.77 -28.55 3.67
N PRO A 361 -22.43 -28.78 4.97
CA PRO A 361 -21.10 -28.53 5.51
C PRO A 361 -20.00 -29.31 4.75
N GLY A 362 -18.79 -28.75 4.71
CA GLY A 362 -17.61 -29.35 4.07
C GLY A 362 -17.34 -28.83 2.65
N ARG A 363 -17.08 -29.71 1.69
CA ARG A 363 -16.69 -29.34 0.30
C ARG A 363 -17.70 -28.43 -0.41
N HIS A 364 -18.99 -28.63 -0.19
CA HIS A 364 -20.03 -27.79 -0.79
C HIS A 364 -20.00 -26.36 -0.26
N THR A 365 -19.74 -26.19 1.04
CA THR A 365 -19.54 -24.86 1.66
C THR A 365 -18.29 -24.17 1.11
N ALA A 366 -17.16 -24.89 0.93
CA ALA A 366 -15.95 -24.36 0.33
C ALA A 366 -16.20 -23.91 -1.12
N SER A 367 -16.86 -24.73 -1.94
CA SER A 367 -17.20 -24.39 -3.33
C SER A 367 -18.09 -23.15 -3.42
N TYR A 368 -19.11 -23.06 -2.58
CA TYR A 368 -19.99 -21.88 -2.52
C TYR A 368 -19.24 -20.62 -2.11
N LEU A 369 -18.42 -20.69 -1.05
CA LEU A 369 -17.62 -19.56 -0.60
C LEU A 369 -16.66 -19.09 -1.71
N ASN A 370 -15.95 -20.01 -2.38
CA ASN A 370 -15.08 -19.68 -3.49
C ASN A 370 -15.83 -19.00 -4.65
N GLN A 371 -17.04 -19.46 -4.97
CA GLN A 371 -17.87 -18.85 -6.01
C GLN A 371 -18.28 -17.41 -5.63
N VAL A 372 -18.67 -17.19 -4.37
CA VAL A 372 -19.03 -15.85 -3.87
C VAL A 372 -17.82 -14.94 -3.86
N ILE A 373 -16.67 -15.43 -3.37
CA ILE A 373 -15.40 -14.70 -3.33
C ILE A 373 -15.01 -14.26 -4.74
N ASN A 374 -14.99 -15.18 -5.71
CA ASN A 374 -14.64 -14.84 -7.09
C ASN A 374 -15.55 -13.75 -7.67
N ARG A 375 -16.87 -13.82 -7.44
CA ARG A 375 -17.80 -12.79 -7.92
C ARG A 375 -17.56 -11.43 -7.27
N VAL A 376 -17.29 -11.41 -5.96
CA VAL A 376 -17.02 -10.21 -5.21
C VAL A 376 -15.67 -9.61 -5.63
N THR A 377 -14.66 -10.48 -5.84
CA THR A 377 -13.33 -10.06 -6.31
C THR A 377 -13.38 -9.40 -7.69
N TRP A 378 -14.24 -9.87 -8.61
CA TRP A 378 -14.41 -9.19 -9.90
C TRP A 378 -14.81 -7.72 -9.74
N ALA A 379 -15.80 -7.45 -8.90
CA ALA A 379 -16.23 -6.08 -8.63
C ALA A 379 -15.11 -5.25 -7.98
N GLY A 380 -14.41 -5.82 -7.00
CA GLY A 380 -13.27 -5.18 -6.34
C GLY A 380 -12.09 -4.94 -7.27
N ALA A 381 -11.73 -5.89 -8.13
CA ALA A 381 -10.62 -5.80 -9.07
C ALA A 381 -10.87 -4.75 -10.16
N LEU A 382 -12.09 -4.71 -10.73
CA LEU A 382 -12.48 -3.68 -11.70
C LEU A 382 -12.46 -2.28 -11.07
N PHE A 383 -12.93 -2.16 -9.83
CA PHE A 383 -12.86 -0.92 -9.07
C PHE A 383 -11.40 -0.48 -8.87
N LEU A 384 -10.52 -1.37 -8.38
CA LEU A 384 -9.10 -1.07 -8.17
C LEU A 384 -8.41 -0.68 -9.49
N GLY A 385 -8.68 -1.40 -10.58
CA GLY A 385 -8.19 -1.07 -11.91
C GLY A 385 -8.67 0.31 -12.39
N GLY A 386 -9.95 0.62 -12.19
CA GLY A 386 -10.51 1.95 -12.51
C GLY A 386 -9.83 3.07 -11.74
N VAL A 387 -9.62 2.88 -10.42
CA VAL A 387 -8.89 3.85 -9.58
C VAL A 387 -7.42 3.97 -10.05
N ALA A 388 -6.79 2.87 -10.45
CA ALA A 388 -5.42 2.87 -10.94
C ALA A 388 -5.23 3.74 -12.21
N VAL A 389 -6.22 3.75 -13.10
CA VAL A 389 -6.17 4.49 -14.38
C VAL A 389 -6.74 5.92 -14.25
N MET A 390 -7.36 6.26 -13.11
CA MET A 390 -7.95 7.60 -12.88
C MET A 390 -6.98 8.78 -13.12
N PRO A 391 -5.68 8.73 -12.78
CA PRO A 391 -4.76 9.83 -13.07
C PRO A 391 -4.62 10.14 -14.55
N PHE A 392 -4.62 9.09 -15.37
CA PHE A 392 -4.59 9.23 -16.84
C PHE A 392 -5.85 9.92 -17.35
N LEU A 393 -7.02 9.45 -16.91
CA LEU A 393 -8.30 10.06 -17.30
C LEU A 393 -8.41 11.50 -16.81
N ALA A 394 -7.99 11.78 -15.57
CA ALA A 394 -8.01 13.11 -15.01
C ALA A 394 -7.11 14.07 -15.81
N ARG A 395 -5.92 13.64 -16.21
CA ARG A 395 -5.00 14.43 -17.03
C ARG A 395 -5.58 14.75 -18.42
N GLU A 396 -6.16 13.76 -19.09
CA GLU A 396 -6.78 13.94 -20.41
C GLU A 396 -7.99 14.89 -20.36
N ILE A 397 -8.78 14.86 -19.29
CA ILE A 397 -9.96 15.68 -19.12
C ILE A 397 -9.59 17.11 -18.72
N THR A 398 -8.62 17.30 -17.82
CA THR A 398 -8.31 18.61 -17.24
C THR A 398 -7.21 19.36 -17.96
N ASN A 399 -6.42 18.70 -18.82
CA ASN A 399 -5.20 19.25 -19.46
C ASN A 399 -4.18 19.83 -18.46
N VAL A 400 -4.29 19.50 -17.16
CA VAL A 400 -3.38 20.00 -16.12
C VAL A 400 -2.22 19.03 -15.97
N GLN A 401 -1.04 19.44 -16.44
CA GLN A 401 0.19 18.64 -16.34
C GLN A 401 0.93 18.86 -15.02
N VAL A 402 0.70 20.00 -14.36
CA VAL A 402 1.45 20.43 -13.16
C VAL A 402 1.08 19.61 -11.90
N ILE A 403 -0.14 19.06 -11.87
CA ILE A 403 -0.66 18.35 -10.69
C ILE A 403 -0.82 16.87 -11.01
N GLN A 404 0.19 16.08 -10.71
CA GLN A 404 0.12 14.62 -10.81
C GLN A 404 -0.34 14.02 -9.47
N LEU A 405 -1.62 14.22 -9.10
CA LEU A 405 -2.19 13.46 -7.99
C LEU A 405 -2.27 11.99 -8.39
N SER A 406 -1.44 11.20 -7.82
CA SER A 406 -1.55 9.76 -7.97
C SER A 406 -2.82 9.29 -7.26
N SER A 407 -3.81 8.81 -8.02
CA SER A 407 -5.00 8.16 -7.43
C SER A 407 -4.61 6.95 -6.59
N MET A 408 -3.45 6.35 -6.89
CA MET A 408 -2.84 5.33 -6.04
C MET A 408 -2.46 5.92 -4.68
N GLY A 409 -1.80 7.10 -4.65
CA GLY A 409 -1.50 7.80 -3.41
C GLY A 409 -2.77 8.09 -2.61
N LEU A 410 -3.85 8.57 -3.27
CA LEU A 410 -5.14 8.78 -2.62
C LEU A 410 -5.72 7.48 -2.07
N LEU A 411 -5.66 6.38 -2.81
CA LEU A 411 -6.17 5.10 -2.35
C LEU A 411 -5.36 4.57 -1.16
N ILE A 412 -4.03 4.70 -1.19
CA ILE A 412 -3.17 4.34 -0.07
C ILE A 412 -3.51 5.19 1.16
N VAL A 413 -3.62 6.51 0.99
CA VAL A 413 -3.96 7.44 2.08
C VAL A 413 -5.31 7.09 2.70
N VAL A 414 -6.35 6.92 1.90
CA VAL A 414 -7.69 6.57 2.38
C VAL A 414 -7.71 5.18 3.02
N GLY A 415 -7.04 4.20 2.39
CA GLY A 415 -6.95 2.83 2.90
C GLY A 415 -6.27 2.77 4.27
N VAL A 416 -5.11 3.42 4.42
CA VAL A 416 -4.36 3.47 5.69
C VAL A 416 -5.18 4.18 6.78
N VAL A 417 -5.83 5.30 6.45
CA VAL A 417 -6.69 6.02 7.40
C VAL A 417 -7.84 5.12 7.87
N LEU A 418 -8.56 4.47 6.95
CA LEU A 418 -9.68 3.59 7.31
C LEU A 418 -9.24 2.38 8.13
N ASP A 419 -8.13 1.72 7.77
CA ASP A 419 -7.62 0.57 8.51
C ASP A 419 -7.12 0.97 9.91
N THR A 420 -6.43 2.11 10.03
CA THR A 420 -5.98 2.66 11.32
C THR A 420 -7.17 3.04 12.20
N MET A 421 -8.21 3.67 11.64
CA MET A 421 -9.42 4.00 12.36
C MET A 421 -10.17 2.77 12.88
N LYS A 422 -10.27 1.71 12.05
CA LYS A 422 -10.88 0.43 12.49
C LYS A 422 -10.10 -0.22 13.63
N GLN A 423 -8.78 -0.17 13.60
CA GLN A 423 -7.95 -0.66 14.70
C GLN A 423 -8.15 0.15 15.98
N LEU A 424 -8.26 1.48 15.87
CA LEU A 424 -8.59 2.35 17.00
C LEU A 424 -9.97 2.03 17.58
N GLU A 425 -11.00 1.91 16.73
CA GLU A 425 -12.35 1.52 17.17
C GLU A 425 -12.35 0.16 17.88
N ALA A 426 -11.64 -0.83 17.34
CA ALA A 426 -11.54 -2.16 17.95
C ALA A 426 -10.89 -2.09 19.35
N GLN A 427 -9.81 -1.31 19.50
CA GLN A 427 -9.14 -1.12 20.80
C GLN A 427 -10.03 -0.36 21.81
N LEU A 428 -10.79 0.64 21.35
CA LEU A 428 -11.75 1.36 22.19
C LEU A 428 -12.88 0.45 22.69
N VAL A 429 -13.42 -0.41 21.83
CA VAL A 429 -14.48 -1.36 22.17
C VAL A 429 -13.98 -2.39 23.17
N MET A 430 -12.79 -2.98 22.98
CA MET A 430 -12.20 -3.94 23.93
C MET A 430 -12.07 -3.35 25.33
N ARG A 431 -11.60 -2.12 25.47
CA ARG A 431 -11.45 -1.47 26.78
C ARG A 431 -12.76 -1.06 27.45
N ARG A 432 -13.80 -0.75 26.67
CA ARG A 432 -15.14 -0.55 27.25
C ARG A 432 -15.65 -1.81 27.95
N TYR A 433 -15.36 -3.00 27.43
CA TYR A 433 -15.71 -4.26 28.07
C TYR A 433 -14.88 -4.54 29.32
N GLU A 434 -13.59 -4.24 29.34
CA GLU A 434 -12.74 -4.39 30.54
C GLU A 434 -13.16 -3.48 31.69
N GLY A 435 -13.70 -2.29 31.41
CA GLY A 435 -14.26 -1.38 32.41
C GLY A 435 -15.57 -1.82 33.06
N PHE A 436 -16.28 -2.82 32.49
CA PHE A 436 -17.48 -3.42 33.07
C PHE A 436 -17.20 -4.64 33.96
N ILE A 437 -15.96 -5.15 33.96
CA ILE A 437 -15.56 -6.35 34.73
C ILE A 437 -14.83 -5.95 36.02
N LYS A 438 -14.52 -4.68 36.20
CA LYS A 438 -14.07 -4.10 37.48
C LYS A 438 -15.24 -3.42 38.16
#